data_ba3d912e5b35cb03fb17c2e6e69d1147
#
_entry.id   ba3d912e5b35cb03fb17c2e6e69d1147
#
_cell.length_a   1.000
_cell.length_b   1.000
_cell.length_c   1.000
_cell.angle_alpha   90.00
_cell.angle_beta   90.00
_cell.angle_gamma   90.00
#
_symmetry.space_group_name_H-M   'P 1'
#
loop_
_entity.id
_entity.type
_entity.pdbx_description
1 polymer ?
#
loop_
_entity_poly.entity_id
_entity_poly.type
_entity_poly.pdbx_seq_one_letter_code
_entity_poly.pdbx_strand_id
1 'polypeptide(L)'
;MSSILVVNEISTEREEIARALQGEGFKVVEADSATSAVREIWEGTFIAAVLPTLLTGTSTQALQDQLGQMAPEIEVVVHGKNDELHRLVRKICDIRDGVAAA
;
A
#
# COMPACT_ATOMS: atom_id res chain seq x y z
N MET A 1 12.86 -8.20 -7.02
CA MET A 1 12.53 -7.52 -5.76
C MET A 1 11.07 -7.08 -5.80
N SER A 2 10.31 -7.44 -4.77
CA SER A 2 8.89 -7.11 -4.73
C SER A 2 8.68 -5.64 -4.41
N SER A 3 7.76 -4.99 -5.12
CA SER A 3 7.45 -3.57 -4.95
C SER A 3 6.11 -3.39 -4.25
N ILE A 4 6.08 -2.43 -3.34
CA ILE A 4 4.90 -2.06 -2.57
C ILE A 4 4.60 -0.58 -2.83
N LEU A 5 3.35 -0.26 -3.09
CA LEU A 5 2.89 1.12 -3.16
C LEU A 5 2.36 1.53 -1.79
N VAL A 6 2.86 2.62 -1.25
CA VAL A 6 2.38 3.18 0.03
C VAL A 6 1.72 4.51 -0.24
N VAL A 7 0.42 4.59 0.02
CA VAL A 7 -0.38 5.78 -0.19
C VAL A 7 -0.75 6.40 1.15
N ASN A 8 -0.37 7.64 1.35
CA ASN A 8 -0.74 8.39 2.55
C ASN A 8 -0.46 9.88 2.31
N GLU A 9 -1.40 10.73 2.67
CA GLU A 9 -1.23 12.18 2.52
C GLU A 9 -0.31 12.76 3.58
N ILE A 10 -0.16 12.08 4.71
CA ILE A 10 0.69 12.53 5.82
C ILE A 10 2.09 11.97 5.63
N SER A 11 3.05 12.85 5.33
CA SER A 11 4.40 12.44 4.98
C SER A 11 5.10 11.63 6.07
N THR A 12 4.92 12.01 7.34
CA THR A 12 5.56 11.30 8.46
C THR A 12 5.06 9.88 8.58
N GLU A 13 3.75 9.65 8.44
CA GLU A 13 3.17 8.32 8.48
C GLU A 13 3.60 7.50 7.26
N ARG A 14 3.57 8.11 6.08
CA ARG A 14 3.97 7.46 4.83
C ARG A 14 5.43 7.00 4.89
N GLU A 15 6.31 7.86 5.35
CA GLU A 15 7.74 7.55 5.46
C GLU A 15 8.01 6.46 6.49
N GLU A 16 7.29 6.46 7.60
CA GLU A 16 7.43 5.45 8.63
C GLU A 16 7.08 4.06 8.09
N ILE A 17 5.96 3.96 7.38
CA ILE A 17 5.53 2.71 6.74
C ILE A 17 6.56 2.29 5.69
N ALA A 18 7.01 3.22 4.87
CA ALA A 18 7.99 2.94 3.82
C ALA A 18 9.30 2.39 4.39
N ARG A 19 9.81 3.00 5.45
CA ARG A 19 11.05 2.53 6.08
C ARG A 19 10.91 1.14 6.65
N ALA A 20 9.78 0.85 7.30
CA ALA A 20 9.54 -0.46 7.88
C ALA A 20 9.52 -1.55 6.80
N LEU A 21 8.89 -1.27 5.67
CA LEU A 21 8.84 -2.22 4.55
C LEU A 21 10.19 -2.35 3.85
N GLN A 22 10.92 -1.26 3.69
CA GLN A 22 12.26 -1.29 3.12
C GLN A 22 13.21 -2.14 3.98
N GLY A 23 13.04 -2.08 5.30
CA GLY A 23 13.81 -2.92 6.22
C GLY A 23 13.61 -4.41 6.02
N GLU A 24 12.49 -4.81 5.42
CA GLU A 24 12.17 -6.20 5.08
C GLU A 24 12.58 -6.58 3.65
N GLY A 25 13.25 -5.68 2.94
CA GLY A 25 13.76 -5.95 1.59
C GLY A 25 12.81 -5.58 0.46
N PHE A 26 11.70 -4.90 0.76
CA PHE A 26 10.79 -4.43 -0.29
C PHE A 26 11.30 -3.17 -0.96
N LYS A 27 11.01 -3.04 -2.23
CA LYS A 27 11.09 -1.75 -2.92
C LYS A 27 9.79 -1.01 -2.64
N VAL A 28 9.87 0.21 -2.15
CA VAL A 28 8.70 1.00 -1.80
C VAL A 28 8.59 2.21 -2.71
N VAL A 29 7.42 2.40 -3.28
CA VAL A 29 7.04 3.61 -4.00
C VAL A 29 6.00 4.34 -3.17
N GLU A 30 6.22 5.62 -2.92
CA GLU A 30 5.34 6.44 -2.10
C GLU A 30 4.44 7.30 -2.98
N ALA A 31 3.17 7.42 -2.59
CA ALA A 31 2.21 8.29 -3.22
C ALA A 31 1.51 9.13 -2.15
N ASP A 32 1.41 10.43 -2.38
CA ASP A 32 0.83 11.37 -1.42
C ASP A 32 -0.64 11.70 -1.69
N SER A 33 -1.22 11.08 -2.70
CA SER A 33 -2.60 11.33 -3.10
C SER A 33 -3.15 10.15 -3.89
N ALA A 34 -4.48 10.12 -4.04
CA ALA A 34 -5.14 9.12 -4.88
C ALA A 34 -4.69 9.24 -6.35
N THR A 35 -4.52 10.46 -6.84
CA THR A 35 -4.07 10.71 -8.21
C THR A 35 -2.67 10.16 -8.44
N SER A 36 -1.74 10.42 -7.52
CA SER A 36 -0.39 9.87 -7.59
C SER A 36 -0.40 8.34 -7.53
N ALA A 37 -1.25 7.78 -6.67
CA ALA A 37 -1.37 6.33 -6.53
C ALA A 37 -1.80 5.67 -7.85
N VAL A 38 -2.82 6.22 -8.50
CA VAL A 38 -3.31 5.70 -9.78
C VAL A 38 -2.21 5.76 -10.83
N ARG A 39 -1.48 6.86 -10.90
CA ARG A 39 -0.38 7.01 -11.85
C ARG A 39 0.72 5.97 -11.61
N GLU A 40 1.09 5.74 -10.35
CA GLU A 40 2.12 4.76 -10.01
C GLU A 40 1.70 3.33 -10.36
N ILE A 41 0.43 2.98 -10.13
CA ILE A 41 -0.11 1.68 -10.50
C ILE A 41 -0.09 1.50 -12.03
N TRP A 42 -0.37 2.58 -12.76
CA TRP A 42 -0.35 2.55 -14.22
C TRP A 42 1.06 2.33 -14.78
N GLU A 43 2.07 2.92 -14.14
CA GLU A 43 3.44 2.91 -14.62
C GLU A 43 4.30 1.76 -14.08
N GLY A 44 3.91 1.16 -12.95
CA GLY A 44 4.74 0.17 -12.27
C GLY A 44 4.03 -1.16 -12.03
N THR A 45 4.79 -2.09 -11.46
CA THR A 45 4.29 -3.40 -11.06
C THR A 45 4.46 -3.56 -9.56
N PHE A 46 3.38 -3.93 -8.87
CA PHE A 46 3.37 -4.05 -7.40
C PHE A 46 2.72 -5.36 -6.99
N ILE A 47 3.14 -5.90 -5.85
CA ILE A 47 2.46 -7.05 -5.24
C ILE A 47 1.36 -6.60 -4.29
N ALA A 48 1.50 -5.41 -3.72
CA ALA A 48 0.52 -4.88 -2.76
C ALA A 48 0.52 -3.36 -2.77
N ALA A 49 -0.59 -2.79 -2.32
CA ALA A 49 -0.74 -1.36 -2.08
C ALA A 49 -1.28 -1.16 -0.67
N VAL A 50 -0.66 -0.27 0.08
CA VAL A 50 -1.09 0.12 1.43
C VAL A 50 -1.84 1.44 1.32
N LEU A 51 -3.10 1.45 1.75
CA LEU A 51 -3.95 2.64 1.71
C LEU A 51 -4.24 3.15 3.12
N PRO A 52 -4.40 4.46 3.31
CA PRO A 52 -4.83 5.00 4.61
C PRO A 52 -6.34 4.82 4.78
N THR A 53 -6.84 5.07 5.97
CA THR A 53 -8.29 5.04 6.23
C THR A 53 -9.00 6.30 5.74
N LEU A 54 -8.27 7.41 5.56
CA LEU A 54 -8.82 8.69 5.13
C LEU A 54 -8.02 9.26 3.97
N LEU A 55 -8.73 9.75 2.97
CA LEU A 55 -8.16 10.44 1.80
C LEU A 55 -8.95 11.71 1.53
N THR A 56 -8.27 12.74 1.03
CA THR A 56 -8.91 13.98 0.59
C THR A 56 -9.40 13.84 -0.85
N GLY A 57 -10.61 14.30 -1.12
CA GLY A 57 -11.17 14.34 -2.48
C GLY A 57 -11.74 13.03 -2.98
N THR A 58 -11.53 11.93 -2.26
CA THR A 58 -12.10 10.63 -2.58
C THR A 58 -12.16 9.78 -1.31
N SER A 59 -12.80 8.64 -1.39
CA SER A 59 -12.79 7.68 -0.28
C SER A 59 -11.75 6.60 -0.50
N THR A 60 -11.31 5.98 0.60
CA THR A 60 -10.42 4.82 0.53
C THR A 60 -11.07 3.69 -0.26
N GLN A 61 -12.37 3.47 -0.06
CA GLN A 61 -13.11 2.44 -0.78
C GLN A 61 -13.12 2.72 -2.29
N ALA A 62 -13.34 3.97 -2.70
CA ALA A 62 -13.35 4.34 -4.12
C ALA A 62 -11.98 4.10 -4.76
N LEU A 63 -10.90 4.46 -4.06
CA LEU A 63 -9.56 4.20 -4.56
C LEU A 63 -9.28 2.70 -4.62
N GLN A 64 -9.67 1.95 -3.60
CA GLN A 64 -9.51 0.51 -3.57
C GLN A 64 -10.21 -0.15 -4.76
N ASP A 65 -11.43 0.26 -5.05
CA ASP A 65 -12.20 -0.25 -6.19
C ASP A 65 -11.51 0.07 -7.51
N GLN A 66 -11.00 1.28 -7.64
CA GLN A 66 -10.29 1.71 -8.83
C GLN A 66 -9.02 0.90 -9.06
N LEU A 67 -8.22 0.70 -8.02
CA LEU A 67 -7.00 -0.10 -8.10
C LEU A 67 -7.33 -1.56 -8.44
N GLY A 68 -8.41 -2.09 -7.88
CA GLY A 68 -8.87 -3.45 -8.17
C GLY A 68 -9.27 -3.65 -9.63
N GLN A 69 -9.80 -2.62 -10.28
CA GLN A 69 -10.13 -2.66 -11.70
C GLN A 69 -8.89 -2.54 -12.58
N MET A 70 -7.93 -1.72 -12.18
CA MET A 70 -6.70 -1.48 -12.95
C MET A 70 -5.71 -2.63 -12.83
N ALA A 71 -5.60 -3.21 -11.65
CA ALA A 71 -4.59 -4.22 -11.32
C ALA A 71 -5.16 -5.24 -10.34
N PRO A 72 -6.02 -6.16 -10.79
CA PRO A 72 -6.69 -7.11 -9.90
C PRO A 72 -5.74 -8.06 -9.18
N GLU A 73 -4.51 -8.19 -9.64
CA GLU A 73 -3.48 -9.03 -9.00
C GLU A 73 -2.84 -8.38 -7.78
N ILE A 74 -3.05 -7.08 -7.56
CA ILE A 74 -2.48 -6.37 -6.43
C ILE A 74 -3.36 -6.56 -5.19
N GLU A 75 -2.73 -6.98 -4.09
CA GLU A 75 -3.41 -7.03 -2.79
C GLU A 75 -3.48 -5.63 -2.20
N VAL A 76 -4.68 -5.21 -1.83
CA VAL A 76 -4.89 -3.91 -1.18
C VAL A 76 -5.03 -4.12 0.31
N VAL A 77 -4.20 -3.40 1.09
CA VAL A 77 -4.21 -3.45 2.55
C VAL A 77 -4.51 -2.06 3.08
N VAL A 78 -5.56 -1.93 3.88
CA VAL A 78 -5.89 -0.66 4.53
C VAL A 78 -5.23 -0.63 5.91
N HIS A 79 -4.45 0.41 6.17
CA HIS A 79 -3.73 0.58 7.43
C HIS A 79 -4.10 1.93 8.05
N GLY A 80 -4.71 1.87 9.22
CA GLY A 80 -5.13 3.06 9.95
C GLY A 80 -4.05 3.58 10.89
N LYS A 81 -4.23 4.81 11.34
CA LYS A 81 -3.30 5.48 12.26
C LYS A 81 -3.09 4.70 13.57
N ASN A 82 -4.12 4.02 14.04
CA ASN A 82 -4.08 3.28 15.30
C ASN A 82 -3.71 1.80 15.13
N ASP A 83 -3.49 1.37 13.91
CA ASP A 83 -3.09 0.00 13.63
C ASP A 83 -1.59 -0.18 13.90
N GLU A 84 -1.21 -1.36 14.35
CA GLU A 84 0.18 -1.64 14.66
C GLU A 84 1.00 -1.87 13.40
N LEU A 85 2.09 -1.15 13.27
CA LEU A 85 2.94 -1.20 12.09
C LEU A 85 3.52 -2.60 11.84
N HIS A 86 3.91 -3.31 12.90
CA HIS A 86 4.48 -4.65 12.74
C HIS A 86 3.48 -5.65 12.16
N ARG A 87 2.19 -5.47 12.40
CA ARG A 87 1.15 -6.32 11.81
C ARG A 87 1.02 -6.06 10.32
N LEU A 88 1.12 -4.80 9.92
CA LEU A 88 1.13 -4.44 8.52
C LEU A 88 2.32 -5.08 7.80
N VAL A 89 3.51 -4.93 8.36
CA VAL A 89 4.73 -5.49 7.78
C VAL A 89 4.61 -7.01 7.64
N ARG A 90 4.11 -7.69 8.68
CA ARG A 90 3.89 -9.13 8.64
C ARG A 90 2.93 -9.54 7.52
N LYS A 91 1.83 -8.80 7.39
CA LYS A 91 0.83 -9.09 6.35
C LYS A 91 1.43 -8.94 4.96
N ILE A 92 2.21 -7.90 4.73
CA ILE A 92 2.88 -7.69 3.44
C ILE A 92 3.91 -8.80 3.17
N CYS A 93 4.66 -9.20 4.18
CA CYS A 93 5.60 -10.33 4.05
C CYS A 93 4.87 -11.63 3.69
N ASP A 94 3.71 -11.88 4.29
CA ASP A 94 2.91 -13.05 3.98
C ASP A 94 2.42 -13.03 2.53
N ILE A 95 2.04 -11.86 2.02
CA ILE A 95 1.65 -11.69 0.61
C ILE A 95 2.82 -12.04 -0.29
N ARG A 96 4.01 -11.50 0.00
CA ARG A 96 5.23 -11.80 -0.77
C ARG A 96 5.52 -13.30 -0.79
N ASP A 97 5.38 -13.94 0.34
CA ASP A 97 5.75 -15.35 0.52
C ASP A 97 4.66 -16.30 0.04
N GLY A 98 3.52 -15.78 -0.40
CA GLY A 98 2.41 -16.59 -0.88
C GLY A 98 1.70 -17.38 0.21
N VAL A 99 1.80 -16.92 1.46
CA VAL A 99 1.11 -17.56 2.58
C VAL A 99 -0.38 -17.29 2.48
N ALA A 100 -1.15 -18.36 2.30
CA ALA A 100 -2.59 -18.24 2.23
C ALA A 100 -3.15 -17.76 3.58
N ALA A 101 -4.00 -16.74 3.53
CA ALA A 101 -4.75 -16.32 4.71
C ALA A 101 -5.73 -17.46 5.01
N ALA A 102 -5.50 -18.09 6.12
CA ALA A 102 -6.37 -19.17 6.57
C ALA A 102 -7.68 -18.59 7.08
#